data_63a7da99bc4ed1c60500409580c92f0c
#
_entry.id   63a7da99bc4ed1c60500409580c92f0c
#
_cell.length_a   1.000
_cell.length_b   1.000
_cell.length_c   1.000
_cell.angle_alpha   90.00
_cell.angle_beta   90.00
_cell.angle_gamma   90.00
#
_symmetry.space_group_name_H-M   'P 1'
#
loop_
_entity.id
_entity.type
_entity.pdbx_description
1 polymer ?
#
loop_
_entity_poly.entity_id
_entity_poly.type
_entity_poly.pdbx_seq_one_letter_code
_entity_poly.pdbx_strand_id
1 'polypeptide(L)'
;MPKYTVDGSFFVQQLSGIQRYAREILAAMDPMLEPGELEVAVPPDCIVPEYRNIKVVTLPQSSGILGWQRVYGRYLAQSGRCWLGMCNVIPMFHRGNEGIAVVHDVCYKARPDFYTDLRGRTSAVWHCMQYAAIAKKARKIVTVSEFSKSEIVKYYHVNPEKITVVYNAWQHMQRVRPDPMLFGEYSKWPQLKKGEYYFSMSNLLKNKNFPWVLRAAQSKPQVMFAIAGGGSLAKEAAALGLDHLNNVMYLGYVTDGEAKSLMENCKAFLFPTLYEGFGIPPLEAIACGAPRVMVSNTPCMREIYGSHADYIDLSTNHGSVDHVTPGRDAAAVLQKYSWEGSARR
;
A
#
# COMPACT_ATOMS: atom_id res chain seq x y z
N MET A 1 -12.48 -25.82 14.18
CA MET A 1 -11.63 -25.22 13.13
C MET A 1 -10.32 -24.75 13.77
N PRO A 2 -9.19 -24.67 13.04
CA PRO A 2 -7.96 -24.15 13.61
C PRO A 2 -8.17 -22.68 14.02
N LYS A 3 -7.67 -22.32 15.20
CA LYS A 3 -7.72 -20.96 15.72
C LYS A 3 -6.48 -20.18 15.26
N TYR A 4 -6.63 -18.92 14.86
CA TYR A 4 -5.55 -18.10 14.34
C TYR A 4 -5.24 -16.90 15.26
N THR A 5 -3.98 -16.50 15.24
CA THR A 5 -3.53 -15.24 15.86
C THR A 5 -2.83 -14.39 14.80
N VAL A 6 -3.26 -13.15 14.67
CA VAL A 6 -2.66 -12.14 13.80
C VAL A 6 -1.49 -11.46 14.50
N ASP A 7 -0.38 -11.27 13.79
CA ASP A 7 0.67 -10.34 14.20
C ASP A 7 0.18 -8.91 14.04
N GLY A 8 -0.23 -8.27 15.14
CA GLY A 8 -0.79 -6.92 15.18
C GLY A 8 0.25 -5.80 15.30
N SER A 9 1.54 -6.08 15.11
CA SER A 9 2.59 -5.04 15.17
C SER A 9 2.41 -3.91 14.15
N PHE A 10 1.61 -4.11 13.12
CA PHE A 10 1.27 -3.07 12.14
C PHE A 10 0.43 -1.93 12.73
N PHE A 11 -0.22 -2.10 13.87
CA PHE A 11 -1.00 -1.03 14.50
C PHE A 11 -0.15 0.12 15.03
N VAL A 12 1.12 -0.13 15.38
CA VAL A 12 2.08 0.91 15.80
C VAL A 12 2.91 1.48 14.65
N GLN A 13 2.71 0.99 13.42
CA GLN A 13 3.43 1.47 12.25
C GLN A 13 2.67 2.61 11.56
N GLN A 14 3.40 3.45 10.83
CA GLN A 14 2.80 4.47 9.99
C GLN A 14 1.89 3.81 8.95
N LEU A 15 0.68 4.37 8.76
CA LEU A 15 -0.30 3.84 7.85
C LEU A 15 0.19 3.95 6.40
N SER A 16 0.29 2.81 5.73
CA SER A 16 0.55 2.68 4.30
C SER A 16 -0.43 1.67 3.69
N GLY A 17 -0.34 1.39 2.40
CA GLY A 17 -1.22 0.42 1.75
C GLY A 17 -1.25 -0.96 2.40
N ILE A 18 -0.10 -1.43 2.91
CA ILE A 18 0.01 -2.73 3.60
C ILE A 18 -0.76 -2.72 4.95
N GLN A 19 -0.56 -1.69 5.77
CA GLN A 19 -1.26 -1.54 7.04
C GLN A 19 -2.77 -1.27 6.82
N ARG A 20 -3.11 -0.53 5.77
CA ARG A 20 -4.50 -0.31 5.35
C ARG A 20 -5.19 -1.64 5.05
N TYR A 21 -4.59 -2.46 4.19
CA TYR A 21 -5.11 -3.80 3.89
C TYR A 21 -5.38 -4.60 5.17
N ALA A 22 -4.38 -4.70 6.07
CA ALA A 22 -4.52 -5.48 7.29
C ALA A 22 -5.68 -4.99 8.17
N ARG A 23 -5.81 -3.67 8.35
CA ARG A 23 -6.89 -3.07 9.14
C ARG A 23 -8.27 -3.29 8.52
N GLU A 24 -8.39 -3.06 7.22
CA GLU A 24 -9.67 -3.16 6.52
C GLU A 24 -10.16 -4.62 6.38
N ILE A 25 -9.26 -5.55 6.11
CA ILE A 25 -9.60 -6.98 6.07
C ILE A 25 -10.05 -7.48 7.45
N LEU A 26 -9.35 -7.13 8.53
CA LEU A 26 -9.77 -7.51 9.88
C LEU A 26 -11.14 -6.92 10.23
N ALA A 27 -11.38 -5.64 9.90
CA ALA A 27 -12.69 -5.02 10.12
C ALA A 27 -13.82 -5.68 9.31
N ALA A 28 -13.52 -6.12 8.08
CA ALA A 28 -14.49 -6.82 7.24
C ALA A 28 -14.71 -8.29 7.68
N MET A 29 -13.68 -8.95 8.20
CA MET A 29 -13.79 -10.32 8.73
C MET A 29 -14.54 -10.38 10.06
N ASP A 30 -14.39 -9.37 10.93
CA ASP A 30 -14.90 -9.40 12.30
C ASP A 30 -16.37 -9.84 12.41
N PRO A 31 -17.33 -9.29 11.64
CA PRO A 31 -18.72 -9.71 11.71
C PRO A 31 -19.00 -11.12 11.15
N MET A 32 -18.03 -11.73 10.46
CA MET A 32 -18.16 -13.05 9.83
C MET A 32 -17.58 -14.18 10.69
N LEU A 33 -16.86 -13.84 11.75
CA LEU A 33 -16.16 -14.78 12.61
C LEU A 33 -16.99 -15.16 13.84
N GLU A 34 -16.78 -16.38 14.34
CA GLU A 34 -17.26 -16.76 15.67
C GLU A 34 -16.31 -16.20 16.76
N PRO A 35 -16.85 -15.85 17.95
CA PRO A 35 -16.02 -15.35 19.05
C PRO A 35 -14.86 -16.32 19.39
N GLY A 36 -13.65 -15.82 19.41
CA GLY A 36 -12.43 -16.57 19.74
C GLY A 36 -11.83 -17.40 18.61
N GLU A 37 -12.36 -17.34 17.40
CA GLU A 37 -11.76 -17.92 16.20
C GLU A 37 -10.45 -17.21 15.82
N LEU A 38 -10.48 -15.87 15.87
CA LEU A 38 -9.34 -15.01 15.55
C LEU A 38 -8.94 -14.16 16.76
N GLU A 39 -7.65 -14.04 16.97
CA GLU A 39 -7.05 -13.09 17.90
C GLU A 39 -6.10 -12.15 17.14
N VAL A 40 -5.95 -10.94 17.66
CA VAL A 40 -4.90 -10.01 17.21
C VAL A 40 -3.97 -9.77 18.39
N ALA A 41 -2.73 -10.21 18.27
CA ALA A 41 -1.69 -9.98 19.26
C ALA A 41 -0.99 -8.64 18.97
N VAL A 42 -1.02 -7.72 19.92
CA VAL A 42 -0.56 -6.35 19.72
C VAL A 42 0.52 -5.96 20.72
N PRO A 43 1.43 -5.03 20.36
CA PRO A 43 2.31 -4.36 21.33
C PRO A 43 1.49 -3.55 22.34
N PRO A 44 2.06 -3.23 23.52
CA PRO A 44 1.46 -2.27 24.45
C PRO A 44 1.28 -0.88 23.80
N ASP A 45 0.39 -0.09 24.35
CA ASP A 45 0.17 1.33 24.02
C ASP A 45 -0.20 1.60 22.52
N CYS A 46 -0.74 0.61 21.81
CA CYS A 46 -1.26 0.80 20.47
C CYS A 46 -2.78 1.03 20.45
N ILE A 47 -3.22 1.89 19.53
CA ILE A 47 -4.64 2.14 19.31
C ILE A 47 -5.16 1.08 18.33
N VAL A 48 -6.06 0.22 18.83
CA VAL A 48 -6.71 -0.84 18.06
C VAL A 48 -8.20 -0.53 17.98
N PRO A 49 -8.87 -0.72 16.82
CA PRO A 49 -10.31 -0.61 16.74
C PRO A 49 -11.02 -1.60 17.68
N GLU A 50 -12.21 -1.24 18.11
CA GLU A 50 -13.10 -2.18 18.80
C GLU A 50 -13.61 -3.22 17.80
N TYR A 51 -13.41 -4.50 18.12
CA TYR A 51 -13.92 -5.62 17.36
C TYR A 51 -15.03 -6.33 18.15
N ARG A 52 -16.00 -6.88 17.43
CA ARG A 52 -17.12 -7.62 18.03
C ARG A 52 -16.71 -9.07 18.38
N ASN A 53 -16.02 -9.73 17.47
CA ASN A 53 -15.71 -11.16 17.55
C ASN A 53 -14.21 -11.46 17.60
N ILE A 54 -13.37 -10.55 17.09
CA ILE A 54 -11.91 -10.66 17.15
C ILE A 54 -11.41 -10.24 18.52
N LYS A 55 -10.70 -11.13 19.20
CA LYS A 55 -10.10 -10.84 20.50
C LYS A 55 -8.77 -10.12 20.36
N VAL A 56 -8.61 -8.99 21.02
CA VAL A 56 -7.32 -8.29 21.11
C VAL A 56 -6.55 -8.77 22.33
N VAL A 57 -5.27 -9.12 22.14
CA VAL A 57 -4.37 -9.62 23.18
C VAL A 57 -3.12 -8.75 23.20
N THR A 58 -2.92 -8.00 24.26
CA THR A 58 -1.70 -7.20 24.44
C THR A 58 -0.56 -8.10 24.95
N LEU A 59 0.54 -8.14 24.22
CA LEU A 59 1.74 -8.89 24.57
C LEU A 59 2.75 -8.00 25.31
N PRO A 60 3.69 -8.59 26.07
CA PRO A 60 4.71 -7.82 26.79
C PRO A 60 5.54 -6.90 25.89
N GLN A 61 6.00 -5.79 26.46
CA GLN A 61 6.89 -4.84 25.80
C GLN A 61 8.13 -5.54 25.23
N SER A 62 8.54 -5.12 24.05
CA SER A 62 9.72 -5.65 23.37
C SER A 62 10.43 -4.56 22.57
N SER A 63 11.73 -4.70 22.36
CA SER A 63 12.52 -3.75 21.59
C SER A 63 12.77 -4.26 20.15
N GLY A 64 12.36 -3.45 19.18
CA GLY A 64 12.63 -3.69 17.77
C GLY A 64 11.98 -4.97 17.21
N ILE A 65 12.20 -5.22 15.93
CA ILE A 65 11.58 -6.31 15.17
C ILE A 65 11.92 -7.69 15.76
N LEU A 66 13.18 -7.94 16.11
CA LEU A 66 13.60 -9.24 16.63
C LEU A 66 13.05 -9.52 18.03
N GLY A 67 12.93 -8.48 18.88
CA GLY A 67 12.28 -8.60 20.18
C GLY A 67 10.81 -8.99 20.03
N TRP A 68 10.08 -8.30 19.17
CA TRP A 68 8.69 -8.62 18.86
C TRP A 68 8.52 -10.04 18.33
N GLN A 69 9.35 -10.45 17.37
CA GLN A 69 9.33 -11.81 16.81
C GLN A 69 9.49 -12.91 17.88
N ARG A 70 10.33 -12.66 18.91
CA ARG A 70 10.50 -13.61 20.03
C ARG A 70 9.28 -13.64 20.94
N VAL A 71 8.72 -12.49 21.29
CA VAL A 71 7.54 -12.39 22.16
C VAL A 71 6.33 -13.04 21.48
N TYR A 72 6.06 -12.67 20.23
CA TYR A 72 4.97 -13.23 19.44
C TYR A 72 5.12 -14.75 19.22
N GLY A 73 6.34 -15.19 18.85
CA GLY A 73 6.62 -16.62 18.67
C GLY A 73 6.45 -17.45 19.94
N ARG A 74 6.77 -16.88 21.11
CA ARG A 74 6.56 -17.51 22.42
C ARG A 74 5.07 -17.63 22.76
N TYR A 75 4.32 -16.56 22.49
CA TYR A 75 2.86 -16.57 22.63
C TYR A 75 2.19 -17.66 21.78
N LEU A 76 2.57 -17.78 20.50
CA LEU A 76 2.07 -18.83 19.61
C LEU A 76 2.36 -20.23 20.12
N ALA A 77 3.58 -20.46 20.65
CA ALA A 77 3.97 -21.75 21.20
C ALA A 77 3.13 -22.12 22.45
N GLN A 78 2.74 -21.14 23.27
CA GLN A 78 1.93 -21.35 24.47
C GLN A 78 0.44 -21.51 24.14
N SER A 79 -0.07 -20.72 23.19
CA SER A 79 -1.50 -20.73 22.81
C SER A 79 -1.88 -21.91 21.91
N GLY A 80 -0.92 -22.55 21.23
CA GLY A 80 -1.16 -23.62 20.26
C GLY A 80 -1.92 -23.17 19.01
N ARG A 81 -2.06 -21.84 18.79
CA ARG A 81 -2.80 -21.26 17.65
C ARG A 81 -1.92 -21.19 16.40
N CYS A 82 -2.55 -21.16 15.22
CA CYS A 82 -1.87 -20.91 13.97
C CYS A 82 -1.59 -19.40 13.80
N TRP A 83 -0.51 -19.04 13.15
CA TRP A 83 -0.22 -17.63 12.87
C TRP A 83 -0.90 -17.14 11.59
N LEU A 84 -1.27 -15.85 11.57
CA LEU A 84 -1.71 -15.12 10.39
C LEU A 84 -0.84 -13.86 10.25
N GLY A 85 0.06 -13.88 9.27
CA GLY A 85 0.93 -12.75 8.93
C GLY A 85 0.30 -11.87 7.86
N MET A 86 -0.02 -10.61 8.18
CA MET A 86 -0.75 -9.71 7.28
C MET A 86 0.16 -8.75 6.48
N CYS A 87 1.42 -8.59 6.88
CA CYS A 87 2.30 -7.52 6.40
C CYS A 87 3.65 -8.03 5.87
N ASN A 88 3.65 -9.03 5.00
CA ASN A 88 4.87 -9.64 4.42
C ASN A 88 5.81 -10.28 5.46
N VAL A 89 5.36 -10.51 6.69
CA VAL A 89 6.18 -11.00 7.80
C VAL A 89 5.47 -12.16 8.49
N ILE A 90 6.27 -13.17 8.88
CA ILE A 90 5.81 -14.32 9.66
C ILE A 90 6.73 -14.52 10.87
N PRO A 91 6.29 -15.26 11.90
CA PRO A 91 7.14 -15.58 13.07
C PRO A 91 8.25 -16.56 12.68
N MET A 92 9.39 -16.05 12.21
CA MET A 92 10.48 -16.86 11.65
C MET A 92 11.04 -17.89 12.63
N PHE A 93 11.08 -17.55 13.92
CA PHE A 93 11.65 -18.41 14.98
C PHE A 93 10.64 -19.40 15.58
N HIS A 94 9.37 -19.27 15.23
CA HIS A 94 8.33 -20.21 15.67
C HIS A 94 8.45 -21.53 14.89
N ARG A 95 8.46 -22.65 15.60
CA ARG A 95 8.56 -24.01 15.03
C ARG A 95 7.25 -24.81 15.13
N GLY A 96 6.20 -24.17 15.64
CA GLY A 96 4.90 -24.81 15.85
C GLY A 96 4.01 -24.84 14.60
N ASN A 97 2.71 -24.69 14.83
CA ASN A 97 1.68 -24.80 13.82
C ASN A 97 1.95 -23.91 12.60
N GLU A 98 1.62 -24.42 11.44
CA GLU A 98 1.64 -23.68 10.18
C GLU A 98 0.57 -22.60 10.19
N GLY A 99 0.80 -21.53 9.41
CA GLY A 99 -0.13 -20.41 9.32
C GLY A 99 -0.37 -19.95 7.89
N ILE A 100 -1.03 -18.81 7.79
CA ILE A 100 -1.32 -18.14 6.54
C ILE A 100 -0.51 -16.85 6.48
N ALA A 101 0.10 -16.55 5.33
CA ALA A 101 0.83 -15.32 5.11
C ALA A 101 0.22 -14.51 3.97
N VAL A 102 0.05 -13.21 4.20
CA VAL A 102 -0.24 -12.25 3.13
C VAL A 102 1.08 -11.70 2.60
N VAL A 103 1.31 -11.84 1.30
CA VAL A 103 2.45 -11.28 0.55
C VAL A 103 1.91 -10.29 -0.46
N HIS A 104 2.11 -9.00 -0.21
CA HIS A 104 1.58 -7.94 -1.05
C HIS A 104 2.31 -7.82 -2.38
N ASP A 105 3.63 -7.97 -2.36
CA ASP A 105 4.48 -8.01 -3.53
C ASP A 105 5.83 -8.65 -3.18
N VAL A 106 6.67 -8.83 -4.19
CA VAL A 106 8.05 -9.31 -4.03
C VAL A 106 9.06 -8.32 -4.63
N CYS A 107 8.76 -7.02 -4.55
CA CYS A 107 9.56 -5.93 -5.14
C CYS A 107 11.04 -6.01 -4.73
N TYR A 108 11.35 -6.30 -3.47
CA TYR A 108 12.73 -6.45 -2.99
C TYR A 108 13.52 -7.53 -3.75
N LYS A 109 12.85 -8.55 -4.24
CA LYS A 109 13.46 -9.64 -5.02
C LYS A 109 13.40 -9.35 -6.53
N ALA A 110 12.28 -8.82 -7.00
CA ALA A 110 12.05 -8.57 -8.42
C ALA A 110 12.85 -7.37 -8.95
N ARG A 111 13.06 -6.35 -8.09
CA ARG A 111 13.72 -5.08 -8.44
C ARG A 111 14.76 -4.66 -7.41
N PRO A 112 15.86 -5.45 -7.28
CA PRO A 112 16.94 -5.13 -6.33
C PRO A 112 17.65 -3.79 -6.66
N ASP A 113 17.55 -3.32 -7.89
CA ASP A 113 18.04 -2.03 -8.38
C ASP A 113 17.38 -0.80 -7.69
N PHE A 114 16.25 -0.98 -7.04
CA PHE A 114 15.61 0.09 -6.25
C PHE A 114 16.26 0.29 -4.88
N TYR A 115 17.00 -0.69 -4.37
CA TYR A 115 17.52 -0.75 -3.00
C TYR A 115 19.05 -0.73 -2.99
N THR A 116 19.66 0.37 -3.40
CA THR A 116 21.12 0.47 -3.64
C THR A 116 21.92 1.00 -2.46
N ASP A 117 21.32 1.76 -1.56
CA ASP A 117 21.93 2.24 -0.33
C ASP A 117 21.99 1.15 0.75
N LEU A 118 22.82 1.33 1.78
CA LEU A 118 23.04 0.34 2.83
C LEU A 118 21.75 -0.06 3.54
N ARG A 119 20.89 0.92 3.87
CA ARG A 119 19.61 0.67 4.53
C ARG A 119 18.65 -0.10 3.63
N GLY A 120 18.57 0.24 2.36
CA GLY A 120 17.75 -0.46 1.38
C GLY A 120 18.21 -1.90 1.17
N ARG A 121 19.53 -2.13 1.07
CA ARG A 121 20.10 -3.48 0.94
C ARG A 121 19.82 -4.36 2.16
N THR A 122 20.00 -3.84 3.37
CA THR A 122 19.69 -4.60 4.60
C THR A 122 18.20 -4.92 4.70
N SER A 123 17.33 -3.96 4.36
CA SER A 123 15.88 -4.18 4.27
C SER A 123 15.55 -5.25 3.21
N ALA A 124 16.17 -5.19 2.03
CA ALA A 124 15.95 -6.17 0.97
C ALA A 124 16.34 -7.60 1.40
N VAL A 125 17.49 -7.75 2.06
CA VAL A 125 17.92 -9.05 2.61
C VAL A 125 16.88 -9.58 3.61
N TRP A 126 16.44 -8.75 4.56
CA TRP A 126 15.43 -9.14 5.54
C TRP A 126 14.12 -9.59 4.87
N HIS A 127 13.59 -8.80 3.94
CA HIS A 127 12.35 -9.14 3.25
C HIS A 127 12.49 -10.38 2.37
N CYS A 128 13.60 -10.53 1.65
CA CYS A 128 13.85 -11.74 0.86
C CYS A 128 13.93 -13.00 1.74
N MET A 129 14.50 -12.89 2.96
CA MET A 129 14.50 -13.99 3.93
C MET A 129 13.08 -14.30 4.42
N GLN A 130 12.26 -13.28 4.69
CA GLN A 130 10.85 -13.45 5.05
C GLN A 130 10.06 -14.16 3.94
N TYR A 131 10.20 -13.73 2.69
CA TYR A 131 9.51 -14.34 1.56
C TYR A 131 9.92 -15.81 1.35
N ALA A 132 11.22 -16.12 1.48
CA ALA A 132 11.71 -17.50 1.41
C ALA A 132 11.14 -18.35 2.56
N ALA A 133 11.07 -17.79 3.76
CA ALA A 133 10.47 -18.47 4.91
C ALA A 133 8.94 -18.67 4.74
N ILE A 134 8.23 -17.68 4.19
CA ILE A 134 6.81 -17.78 3.84
C ILE A 134 6.58 -18.90 2.80
N ALA A 135 7.36 -18.89 1.72
CA ALA A 135 7.26 -19.92 0.67
C ALA A 135 7.37 -21.33 1.23
N LYS A 136 8.27 -21.53 2.21
CA LYS A 136 8.53 -22.82 2.84
C LYS A 136 7.51 -23.19 3.93
N LYS A 137 7.21 -22.24 4.85
CA LYS A 137 6.51 -22.53 6.11
C LYS A 137 5.00 -22.27 6.06
N ALA A 138 4.52 -21.33 5.20
CA ALA A 138 3.10 -21.03 5.17
C ALA A 138 2.30 -22.21 4.63
N ARG A 139 1.18 -22.53 5.27
CA ARG A 139 0.20 -23.50 4.75
C ARG A 139 -0.50 -22.97 3.51
N LYS A 140 -0.88 -21.69 3.53
CA LYS A 140 -1.44 -20.94 2.42
C LYS A 140 -0.78 -19.55 2.34
N ILE A 141 -0.70 -19.03 1.14
CA ILE A 141 -0.24 -17.67 0.87
C ILE A 141 -1.42 -16.90 0.27
N VAL A 142 -1.68 -15.74 0.79
CA VAL A 142 -2.61 -14.78 0.24
C VAL A 142 -1.80 -13.69 -0.46
N THR A 143 -2.23 -13.23 -1.61
CA THR A 143 -1.64 -12.09 -2.31
C THR A 143 -2.74 -11.20 -2.91
N VAL A 144 -2.35 -10.02 -3.40
CA VAL A 144 -3.31 -8.95 -3.69
C VAL A 144 -3.60 -8.77 -5.19
N SER A 145 -2.97 -9.57 -6.06
CA SER A 145 -3.21 -9.56 -7.51
C SER A 145 -2.71 -10.86 -8.17
N GLU A 146 -3.18 -11.16 -9.36
CA GLU A 146 -2.65 -12.28 -10.17
C GLU A 146 -1.21 -11.97 -10.62
N PHE A 147 -0.89 -10.69 -10.86
CA PHE A 147 0.48 -10.26 -11.10
C PHE A 147 1.40 -10.62 -9.93
N SER A 148 1.04 -10.25 -8.70
CA SER A 148 1.82 -10.61 -7.51
C SER A 148 1.92 -12.13 -7.33
N LYS A 149 0.85 -12.88 -7.62
CA LYS A 149 0.86 -14.34 -7.61
C LYS A 149 1.88 -14.89 -8.58
N SER A 150 1.90 -14.39 -9.82
CA SER A 150 2.86 -14.81 -10.85
C SER A 150 4.30 -14.53 -10.44
N GLU A 151 4.55 -13.37 -9.83
CA GLU A 151 5.88 -12.98 -9.34
C GLU A 151 6.35 -13.85 -8.15
N ILE A 152 5.43 -14.19 -7.21
CA ILE A 152 5.74 -15.13 -6.11
C ILE A 152 6.12 -16.51 -6.66
N VAL A 153 5.35 -17.03 -7.61
CA VAL A 153 5.64 -18.31 -8.28
C VAL A 153 6.99 -18.25 -8.97
N LYS A 154 7.25 -17.21 -9.74
CA LYS A 154 8.49 -17.02 -10.52
C LYS A 154 9.75 -16.96 -9.64
N TYR A 155 9.71 -16.18 -8.56
CA TYR A 155 10.91 -15.92 -7.75
C TYR A 155 11.13 -16.89 -6.60
N TYR A 156 10.08 -17.54 -6.11
CA TYR A 156 10.13 -18.43 -4.95
C TYR A 156 9.67 -19.85 -5.24
N HIS A 157 9.31 -20.16 -6.49
CA HIS A 157 8.92 -21.50 -6.96
C HIS A 157 7.81 -22.15 -6.11
N VAL A 158 6.88 -21.33 -5.62
CA VAL A 158 5.73 -21.77 -4.84
C VAL A 158 4.71 -22.43 -5.77
N ASN A 159 4.12 -23.56 -5.35
CA ASN A 159 2.99 -24.14 -6.08
C ASN A 159 1.85 -23.11 -6.18
N PRO A 160 1.37 -22.76 -7.38
CA PRO A 160 0.27 -21.79 -7.57
C PRO A 160 -1.01 -22.10 -6.80
N GLU A 161 -1.30 -23.38 -6.54
CA GLU A 161 -2.47 -23.82 -5.74
C GLU A 161 -2.37 -23.45 -4.25
N LYS A 162 -1.15 -23.17 -3.77
CA LYS A 162 -0.91 -22.67 -2.42
C LYS A 162 -1.24 -21.19 -2.28
N ILE A 163 -1.43 -20.46 -3.40
CA ILE A 163 -1.58 -19.01 -3.43
C ILE A 163 -3.01 -18.63 -3.82
N THR A 164 -3.69 -17.90 -2.94
CA THR A 164 -5.03 -17.32 -3.18
C THR A 164 -4.90 -15.82 -3.39
N VAL A 165 -5.57 -15.29 -4.42
CA VAL A 165 -5.64 -13.85 -4.67
C VAL A 165 -6.82 -13.26 -3.93
N VAL A 166 -6.54 -12.26 -3.08
CA VAL A 166 -7.51 -11.49 -2.29
C VAL A 166 -7.22 -10.01 -2.53
N TYR A 167 -7.97 -9.39 -3.42
CA TYR A 167 -7.72 -8.03 -3.88
C TYR A 167 -7.88 -6.99 -2.77
N ASN A 168 -7.17 -5.88 -2.89
CA ASN A 168 -7.46 -4.67 -2.11
C ASN A 168 -8.77 -4.02 -2.57
N ALA A 169 -9.29 -3.08 -1.76
CA ALA A 169 -10.50 -2.35 -2.07
C ALA A 169 -10.43 -0.89 -1.61
N TRP A 170 -11.53 -0.16 -1.64
CA TRP A 170 -11.58 1.30 -1.54
C TRP A 170 -12.63 1.84 -0.55
N GLN A 171 -13.55 1.03 -0.02
CA GLN A 171 -14.72 1.48 0.76
C GLN A 171 -14.34 2.22 2.05
N HIS A 172 -13.10 2.11 2.52
CA HIS A 172 -12.61 2.94 3.63
C HIS A 172 -12.71 4.44 3.31
N MET A 173 -12.58 4.84 2.03
CA MET A 173 -12.72 6.24 1.61
C MET A 173 -14.16 6.78 1.76
N GLN A 174 -15.18 5.92 1.85
CA GLN A 174 -16.55 6.34 2.12
C GLN A 174 -16.72 6.88 3.56
N ARG A 175 -15.95 6.37 4.51
CA ARG A 175 -15.96 6.78 5.91
C ARG A 175 -15.11 8.01 6.19
N VAL A 176 -14.22 8.36 5.28
CA VAL A 176 -13.34 9.53 5.39
C VAL A 176 -14.15 10.80 5.03
N ARG A 177 -14.10 11.80 5.90
CA ARG A 177 -14.61 13.13 5.59
C ARG A 177 -13.51 13.97 4.96
N PRO A 178 -13.78 14.68 3.84
CA PRO A 178 -12.80 15.59 3.26
C PRO A 178 -12.50 16.73 4.25
N ASP A 179 -11.27 17.23 4.24
CA ASP A 179 -10.88 18.37 5.06
C ASP A 179 -11.47 19.66 4.46
N PRO A 180 -12.41 20.33 5.16
CA PRO A 180 -13.06 21.54 4.64
C PRO A 180 -12.12 22.76 4.62
N MET A 181 -11.04 22.74 5.40
CA MET A 181 -10.13 23.87 5.54
C MET A 181 -9.00 23.87 4.50
N LEU A 182 -8.86 22.77 3.72
CA LEU A 182 -7.73 22.60 2.80
C LEU A 182 -7.63 23.71 1.73
N PHE A 183 -8.75 24.25 1.27
CA PHE A 183 -8.81 25.32 0.26
C PHE A 183 -9.39 26.63 0.83
N GLY A 184 -9.44 26.77 2.14
CA GLY A 184 -9.93 27.98 2.82
C GLY A 184 -8.83 29.03 3.01
N GLU A 185 -9.23 30.15 3.60
CA GLU A 185 -8.36 31.28 3.93
C GLU A 185 -7.17 30.87 4.82
N TYR A 186 -7.38 29.90 5.71
CA TYR A 186 -6.37 29.39 6.65
C TYR A 186 -5.73 28.08 6.19
N SER A 187 -5.73 27.83 4.87
CA SER A 187 -5.10 26.62 4.31
C SER A 187 -3.61 26.56 4.62
N LYS A 188 -3.12 25.37 4.93
CA LYS A 188 -1.67 25.08 5.00
C LYS A 188 -0.97 25.31 3.64
N TRP A 189 -1.73 25.21 2.54
CA TRP A 189 -1.22 25.27 1.17
C TRP A 189 -2.04 26.28 0.33
N PRO A 190 -1.95 27.59 0.62
CA PRO A 190 -2.78 28.61 -0.03
C PRO A 190 -2.52 28.75 -1.54
N GLN A 191 -1.40 28.20 -2.03
CA GLN A 191 -1.06 28.19 -3.46
C GLN A 191 -1.87 27.13 -4.25
N LEU A 192 -2.44 26.11 -3.57
CA LEU A 192 -3.26 25.10 -4.24
C LEU A 192 -4.67 25.64 -4.48
N LYS A 193 -5.10 25.63 -5.74
CA LYS A 193 -6.45 26.01 -6.14
C LYS A 193 -7.17 24.82 -6.74
N LYS A 194 -8.46 24.68 -6.43
CA LYS A 194 -9.30 23.61 -6.94
C LYS A 194 -9.26 23.52 -8.46
N GLY A 195 -9.03 22.33 -9.01
CA GLY A 195 -8.97 22.08 -10.45
C GLY A 195 -7.68 22.55 -11.15
N GLU A 196 -6.73 23.19 -10.44
CA GLU A 196 -5.56 23.81 -11.06
C GLU A 196 -4.23 23.07 -10.78
N TYR A 197 -4.25 21.91 -10.14
CA TYR A 197 -3.04 21.14 -9.81
C TYR A 197 -3.15 19.68 -10.17
N TYR A 198 -2.02 19.06 -10.48
CA TYR A 198 -1.85 17.61 -10.51
C TYR A 198 -1.48 17.11 -9.12
N PHE A 199 -2.01 15.94 -8.74
CA PHE A 199 -1.74 15.35 -7.43
C PHE A 199 -1.11 13.97 -7.54
N SER A 200 -0.10 13.70 -6.74
CA SER A 200 0.51 12.38 -6.58
C SER A 200 0.73 12.07 -5.11
N MET A 201 0.39 10.85 -4.67
CA MET A 201 0.53 10.45 -3.28
C MET A 201 1.14 9.05 -3.18
N SER A 202 2.26 8.93 -2.47
CA SER A 202 2.88 7.66 -2.10
C SER A 202 4.07 7.89 -1.15
N ASN A 203 4.66 6.79 -0.61
CA ASN A 203 6.01 6.90 -0.06
C ASN A 203 7.01 7.21 -1.19
N LEU A 204 8.14 7.83 -0.84
CA LEU A 204 9.13 8.31 -1.83
C LEU A 204 10.17 7.24 -2.21
N LEU A 205 9.74 5.99 -2.34
CA LEU A 205 10.60 4.90 -2.81
C LEU A 205 10.77 4.98 -4.34
N LYS A 206 11.90 4.46 -4.83
CA LYS A 206 12.25 4.49 -6.26
C LYS A 206 11.20 3.85 -7.18
N ASN A 207 10.50 2.81 -6.70
CA ASN A 207 9.44 2.16 -7.47
C ASN A 207 8.25 3.09 -7.77
N LYS A 208 8.07 4.19 -7.04
CA LYS A 208 6.99 5.15 -7.24
C LYS A 208 7.27 6.18 -8.34
N ASN A 209 8.52 6.23 -8.81
CA ASN A 209 8.96 6.99 -10.00
C ASN A 209 8.61 8.49 -9.96
N PHE A 210 8.83 9.14 -8.82
CA PHE A 210 8.65 10.60 -8.70
C PHE A 210 9.52 11.42 -9.67
N PRO A 211 10.70 10.95 -10.15
CA PRO A 211 11.40 11.58 -11.26
C PRO A 211 10.52 11.87 -12.48
N TRP A 212 9.56 11.00 -12.79
CA TRP A 212 8.59 11.25 -13.85
C TRP A 212 7.69 12.45 -13.53
N VAL A 213 7.21 12.57 -12.28
CA VAL A 213 6.38 13.70 -11.83
C VAL A 213 7.14 15.01 -11.92
N LEU A 214 8.42 15.03 -11.54
CA LEU A 214 9.28 16.20 -11.64
C LEU A 214 9.49 16.65 -13.11
N ARG A 215 9.70 15.71 -14.02
CA ARG A 215 9.78 16.01 -15.45
C ARG A 215 8.45 16.51 -16.02
N ALA A 216 7.33 15.95 -15.53
CA ALA A 216 6.02 16.46 -15.91
C ALA A 216 5.82 17.91 -15.45
N ALA A 217 6.26 18.25 -14.24
CA ALA A 217 6.24 19.62 -13.74
C ALA A 217 7.12 20.55 -14.57
N GLN A 218 8.31 20.11 -14.98
CA GLN A 218 9.20 20.86 -15.87
C GLN A 218 8.53 21.15 -17.22
N SER A 219 7.79 20.18 -17.77
CA SER A 219 7.09 20.34 -19.06
C SER A 219 5.85 21.22 -18.99
N LYS A 220 5.34 21.52 -17.81
CA LYS A 220 4.12 22.30 -17.55
C LYS A 220 4.34 23.36 -16.47
N PRO A 221 5.23 24.34 -16.68
CA PRO A 221 5.62 25.30 -15.64
C PRO A 221 4.47 26.17 -15.11
N GLN A 222 3.38 26.29 -15.86
CA GLN A 222 2.19 27.05 -15.49
C GLN A 222 1.20 26.28 -14.59
N VAL A 223 1.43 25.00 -14.31
CA VAL A 223 0.51 24.17 -13.51
C VAL A 223 1.24 23.66 -12.27
N MET A 224 0.58 23.71 -11.12
CA MET A 224 1.11 23.19 -9.86
C MET A 224 1.08 21.66 -9.81
N PHE A 225 2.13 21.06 -9.26
CA PHE A 225 2.22 19.63 -8.96
C PHE A 225 2.36 19.44 -7.46
N ALA A 226 1.32 18.91 -6.83
CA ALA A 226 1.30 18.62 -5.40
C ALA A 226 1.70 17.15 -5.16
N ILE A 227 2.70 16.94 -4.30
CA ILE A 227 3.25 15.61 -3.99
C ILE A 227 3.12 15.37 -2.49
N ALA A 228 2.33 14.36 -2.11
CA ALA A 228 2.18 13.93 -0.72
C ALA A 228 2.93 12.61 -0.46
N GLY A 229 3.51 12.51 0.73
CA GLY A 229 4.18 11.31 1.20
C GLY A 229 5.33 11.60 2.17
N GLY A 230 5.73 10.57 2.94
CA GLY A 230 6.85 10.71 3.87
C GLY A 230 8.20 10.66 3.16
N GLY A 231 9.13 11.56 3.55
CA GLY A 231 10.48 11.64 3.00
C GLY A 231 10.77 12.99 2.33
N SER A 232 11.83 13.05 1.52
CA SER A 232 12.23 14.24 0.76
C SER A 232 12.74 13.83 -0.60
N LEU A 233 12.25 14.48 -1.67
CA LEU A 233 12.77 14.33 -3.04
C LEU A 233 13.91 15.31 -3.35
N ALA A 234 14.39 16.09 -2.38
CA ALA A 234 15.40 17.11 -2.65
C ALA A 234 16.67 16.53 -3.32
N LYS A 235 17.11 15.36 -2.90
CA LYS A 235 18.27 14.67 -3.50
C LYS A 235 17.99 14.21 -4.92
N GLU A 236 16.82 13.62 -5.17
CA GLU A 236 16.40 13.17 -6.50
C GLU A 236 16.18 14.34 -7.44
N ALA A 237 15.57 15.42 -6.97
CA ALA A 237 15.38 16.63 -7.75
C ALA A 237 16.72 17.27 -8.12
N ALA A 238 17.65 17.42 -7.17
CA ALA A 238 18.98 17.95 -7.42
C ALA A 238 19.79 17.07 -8.39
N ALA A 239 19.72 15.74 -8.23
CA ALA A 239 20.39 14.80 -9.14
C ALA A 239 19.89 14.88 -10.59
N LEU A 240 18.65 15.34 -10.79
CA LEU A 240 18.04 15.57 -12.09
C LEU A 240 18.21 17.01 -12.58
N GLY A 241 18.77 17.93 -11.77
CA GLY A 241 18.81 19.36 -12.06
C GLY A 241 17.42 20.01 -12.05
N LEU A 242 16.46 19.45 -11.30
CA LEU A 242 15.06 19.88 -11.23
C LEU A 242 14.68 20.46 -9.87
N ASP A 243 15.65 20.76 -9.02
CA ASP A 243 15.47 21.36 -7.69
C ASP A 243 15.06 22.86 -7.73
N HIS A 244 15.17 23.48 -8.91
CA HIS A 244 14.77 24.86 -9.15
C HIS A 244 13.29 25.05 -9.55
N LEU A 245 12.50 23.95 -9.65
CA LEU A 245 11.11 24.04 -10.09
C LEU A 245 10.23 24.73 -9.04
N ASN A 246 9.59 25.83 -9.42
CA ASN A 246 8.72 26.62 -8.54
C ASN A 246 7.25 26.13 -8.54
N ASN A 247 6.91 25.19 -9.41
CA ASN A 247 5.57 24.62 -9.57
C ASN A 247 5.46 23.21 -8.99
N VAL A 248 6.38 22.80 -8.13
CA VAL A 248 6.30 21.55 -7.36
C VAL A 248 6.13 21.88 -5.89
N MET A 249 5.06 21.37 -5.29
CA MET A 249 4.78 21.55 -3.88
C MET A 249 4.85 20.23 -3.13
N TYR A 250 5.73 20.18 -2.14
CA TYR A 250 5.89 19.06 -1.24
C TYR A 250 4.97 19.23 -0.05
N LEU A 251 3.96 18.33 0.10
CA LEU A 251 2.96 18.42 1.16
C LEU A 251 3.38 17.65 2.43
N GLY A 252 4.40 16.78 2.32
CA GLY A 252 4.74 15.86 3.39
C GLY A 252 3.66 14.79 3.58
N TYR A 253 3.55 14.27 4.80
CA TYR A 253 2.48 13.34 5.15
C TYR A 253 1.14 14.09 5.27
N VAL A 254 0.12 13.59 4.60
CA VAL A 254 -1.25 14.12 4.64
C VAL A 254 -2.17 13.12 5.35
N THR A 255 -3.15 13.63 6.07
CA THR A 255 -4.22 12.80 6.67
C THR A 255 -5.14 12.25 5.58
N ASP A 256 -5.93 11.22 5.91
CA ASP A 256 -6.92 10.67 4.96
C ASP A 256 -7.92 11.74 4.48
N GLY A 257 -8.33 12.67 5.37
CA GLY A 257 -9.24 13.77 5.03
C GLY A 257 -8.61 14.78 4.07
N GLU A 258 -7.35 15.17 4.32
CA GLU A 258 -6.57 16.01 3.40
C GLU A 258 -6.36 15.31 2.05
N ALA A 259 -5.99 14.02 2.06
CA ALA A 259 -5.79 13.21 0.85
C ALA A 259 -7.08 13.14 0.01
N LYS A 260 -8.22 12.91 0.66
CA LYS A 260 -9.53 12.90 -0.01
C LYS A 260 -9.83 14.25 -0.65
N SER A 261 -9.68 15.37 0.08
CA SER A 261 -9.88 16.70 -0.48
C SER A 261 -8.94 17.00 -1.65
N LEU A 262 -7.68 16.56 -1.56
CA LEU A 262 -6.70 16.72 -2.65
C LEU A 262 -7.08 15.90 -3.89
N MET A 263 -7.54 14.66 -3.73
CA MET A 263 -8.00 13.80 -4.82
C MET A 263 -9.26 14.34 -5.51
N GLU A 264 -10.25 14.76 -4.73
CA GLU A 264 -11.53 15.31 -5.24
C GLU A 264 -11.34 16.58 -6.08
N ASN A 265 -10.33 17.37 -5.76
CA ASN A 265 -10.15 18.71 -6.33
C ASN A 265 -8.89 18.84 -7.21
N CYS A 266 -8.19 17.77 -7.52
CA CYS A 266 -7.07 17.82 -8.46
C CYS A 266 -7.53 17.87 -9.92
N LYS A 267 -6.66 18.31 -10.81
CA LYS A 267 -6.85 18.22 -12.26
C LYS A 267 -6.74 16.78 -12.75
N ALA A 268 -5.77 16.05 -12.19
CA ALA A 268 -5.64 14.60 -12.34
C ALA A 268 -4.78 14.05 -11.19
N PHE A 269 -5.06 12.80 -10.82
CA PHE A 269 -4.21 12.01 -9.94
C PHE A 269 -3.16 11.25 -10.76
N LEU A 270 -1.89 11.35 -10.36
CA LEU A 270 -0.74 10.77 -11.08
C LEU A 270 -0.12 9.62 -10.29
N PHE A 271 0.03 8.47 -10.92
CA PHE A 271 0.64 7.29 -10.32
C PHE A 271 1.57 6.56 -11.30
N PRO A 272 2.73 7.15 -11.65
CA PRO A 272 3.65 6.65 -12.67
C PRO A 272 4.58 5.55 -12.13
N THR A 273 4.07 4.62 -11.34
CA THR A 273 4.85 3.60 -10.63
C THR A 273 5.55 2.63 -11.58
N LEU A 274 6.74 2.14 -11.19
CA LEU A 274 7.50 1.15 -11.94
C LEU A 274 7.17 -0.30 -11.54
N TYR A 275 6.69 -0.49 -10.32
CA TYR A 275 6.34 -1.79 -9.76
C TYR A 275 5.38 -1.66 -8.59
N GLU A 276 4.29 -2.42 -8.61
CA GLU A 276 3.29 -2.51 -7.54
C GLU A 276 2.75 -3.92 -7.40
N GLY A 277 2.28 -4.24 -6.18
CA GLY A 277 1.49 -5.44 -5.96
C GLY A 277 0.02 -5.26 -6.33
N PHE A 278 -0.52 -4.02 -6.15
CA PHE A 278 -1.91 -3.67 -6.47
C PHE A 278 -2.05 -2.21 -6.91
N GLY A 279 -1.55 -1.26 -6.08
CA GLY A 279 -1.73 0.17 -6.32
C GLY A 279 -3.07 0.68 -5.81
N ILE A 280 -3.24 0.76 -4.49
CA ILE A 280 -4.47 1.27 -3.85
C ILE A 280 -4.73 2.75 -4.19
N PRO A 281 -3.74 3.68 -4.15
CA PRO A 281 -4.01 5.11 -4.28
C PRO A 281 -4.78 5.55 -5.53
N PRO A 282 -4.57 5.00 -6.73
CA PRO A 282 -5.42 5.33 -7.87
C PRO A 282 -6.88 4.88 -7.69
N LEU A 283 -7.12 3.75 -7.02
CA LEU A 283 -8.47 3.27 -6.72
C LEU A 283 -9.17 4.18 -5.70
N GLU A 284 -8.44 4.67 -4.70
CA GLU A 284 -8.89 5.69 -3.76
C GLU A 284 -9.22 7.01 -4.48
N ALA A 285 -8.37 7.45 -5.41
CA ALA A 285 -8.60 8.65 -6.19
C ALA A 285 -9.88 8.55 -7.05
N ILE A 286 -10.12 7.41 -7.70
CA ILE A 286 -11.36 7.14 -8.43
C ILE A 286 -12.57 7.19 -7.48
N ALA A 287 -12.47 6.56 -6.31
CA ALA A 287 -13.53 6.53 -5.30
C ALA A 287 -13.85 7.92 -4.72
N CYS A 288 -12.85 8.81 -4.67
CA CYS A 288 -13.01 10.20 -4.27
C CYS A 288 -13.54 11.10 -5.41
N GLY A 289 -13.73 10.58 -6.62
CA GLY A 289 -14.22 11.38 -7.75
C GLY A 289 -13.15 12.24 -8.42
N ALA A 290 -11.87 11.87 -8.34
CA ALA A 290 -10.81 12.54 -9.10
C ALA A 290 -11.18 12.61 -10.59
N PRO A 291 -11.11 13.78 -11.25
CA PRO A 291 -11.57 13.96 -12.63
C PRO A 291 -10.85 13.06 -13.63
N ARG A 292 -9.57 12.79 -13.38
CA ARG A 292 -8.74 11.87 -14.18
C ARG A 292 -7.79 11.13 -13.26
N VAL A 293 -7.52 9.86 -13.58
CA VAL A 293 -6.54 9.03 -12.88
C VAL A 293 -5.58 8.44 -13.90
N MET A 294 -4.32 8.84 -13.83
CA MET A 294 -3.26 8.42 -14.73
C MET A 294 -2.35 7.43 -14.03
N VAL A 295 -2.25 6.23 -14.56
CA VAL A 295 -1.39 5.15 -14.01
C VAL A 295 -0.37 4.69 -15.05
N SER A 296 0.73 4.13 -14.60
CA SER A 296 1.71 3.54 -15.51
C SER A 296 1.14 2.33 -16.27
N ASN A 297 1.59 2.13 -17.50
CA ASN A 297 1.25 0.98 -18.32
C ASN A 297 2.08 -0.26 -17.91
N THR A 298 1.92 -0.71 -16.67
CA THR A 298 2.57 -1.92 -16.13
C THR A 298 1.59 -3.08 -16.04
N PRO A 299 2.05 -4.34 -16.00
CA PRO A 299 1.17 -5.51 -15.93
C PRO A 299 0.18 -5.46 -14.77
N CYS A 300 0.64 -5.07 -13.56
CA CYS A 300 -0.22 -4.92 -12.40
C CYS A 300 -1.30 -3.85 -12.61
N MET A 301 -0.93 -2.66 -13.11
CA MET A 301 -1.90 -1.59 -13.36
C MET A 301 -2.92 -2.00 -14.43
N ARG A 302 -2.50 -2.73 -15.48
CA ARG A 302 -3.41 -3.27 -16.49
C ARG A 302 -4.39 -4.30 -15.92
N GLU A 303 -3.92 -5.18 -15.03
CA GLU A 303 -4.80 -6.13 -14.35
C GLU A 303 -5.87 -5.42 -13.53
N ILE A 304 -5.45 -4.46 -12.68
CA ILE A 304 -6.35 -3.84 -11.71
C ILE A 304 -7.31 -2.87 -12.39
N TYR A 305 -6.81 -1.98 -13.25
CA TYR A 305 -7.58 -0.88 -13.81
C TYR A 305 -8.18 -1.18 -15.21
N GLY A 306 -7.65 -2.18 -15.93
CA GLY A 306 -8.17 -2.57 -17.26
C GLY A 306 -8.23 -1.38 -18.22
N SER A 307 -9.43 -1.01 -18.65
CA SER A 307 -9.69 0.19 -19.46
C SER A 307 -10.17 1.41 -18.65
N HIS A 308 -10.10 1.36 -17.31
CA HIS A 308 -10.75 2.35 -16.44
C HIS A 308 -9.82 3.45 -15.92
N ALA A 309 -8.57 3.51 -16.37
CA ALA A 309 -7.62 4.57 -16.05
C ALA A 309 -6.91 5.05 -17.31
N ASP A 310 -6.37 6.26 -17.27
CA ASP A 310 -5.46 6.76 -18.30
C ASP A 310 -4.08 6.13 -18.14
N TYR A 311 -3.46 5.70 -19.22
CA TYR A 311 -2.19 4.98 -19.15
C TYR A 311 -1.00 5.78 -19.65
N ILE A 312 0.02 5.87 -18.81
CA ILE A 312 1.34 6.43 -19.08
C ILE A 312 2.22 5.30 -19.60
N ASP A 313 2.66 5.39 -20.85
CA ASP A 313 3.71 4.50 -21.36
C ASP A 313 5.08 5.02 -20.92
N LEU A 314 5.66 4.39 -19.92
CA LEU A 314 6.95 4.80 -19.33
C LEU A 314 8.14 4.61 -20.27
N SER A 315 8.01 3.82 -21.34
CA SER A 315 9.07 3.59 -22.33
C SER A 315 9.21 4.75 -23.31
N THR A 316 8.13 5.45 -23.60
CA THR A 316 8.07 6.55 -24.58
C THR A 316 7.72 7.89 -23.95
N ASN A 317 7.04 7.87 -22.80
CA ASN A 317 6.60 9.08 -22.10
C ASN A 317 7.56 9.45 -20.95
N HIS A 318 8.34 10.48 -21.14
CA HIS A 318 9.33 10.95 -20.20
C HIS A 318 8.87 12.16 -19.36
N GLY A 319 7.58 12.20 -18.99
CA GLY A 319 7.00 13.24 -18.15
C GLY A 319 5.92 14.07 -18.86
N SER A 320 5.22 13.52 -19.85
CA SER A 320 4.11 14.22 -20.48
C SER A 320 2.77 13.76 -19.92
N VAL A 321 2.00 14.67 -19.33
CA VAL A 321 0.63 14.43 -18.88
C VAL A 321 -0.40 14.54 -20.02
N ASP A 322 0.00 14.98 -21.20
CA ASP A 322 -0.87 15.09 -22.37
C ASP A 322 -0.82 13.84 -23.27
N HIS A 323 0.30 13.13 -23.24
CA HIS A 323 0.51 11.92 -24.04
C HIS A 323 0.24 10.65 -23.22
N VAL A 324 -1.05 10.34 -23.02
CA VAL A 324 -1.52 9.16 -22.31
C VAL A 324 -2.58 8.45 -23.13
N THR A 325 -2.69 7.13 -22.98
CA THR A 325 -3.81 6.36 -23.56
C THR A 325 -5.04 6.58 -22.69
N PRO A 326 -6.12 7.19 -23.17
CA PRO A 326 -7.30 7.48 -22.36
C PRO A 326 -8.00 6.24 -21.84
N GLY A 327 -8.47 6.30 -20.60
CA GLY A 327 -9.37 5.32 -20.01
C GLY A 327 -10.84 5.62 -20.33
N ARG A 328 -11.70 4.68 -19.91
CA ARG A 328 -13.16 4.78 -20.05
C ARG A 328 -13.81 4.45 -18.72
N ASP A 329 -14.86 5.19 -18.34
CA ASP A 329 -15.70 4.90 -17.18
C ASP A 329 -14.89 4.45 -15.94
N ALA A 330 -14.09 5.36 -15.42
CA ALA A 330 -13.21 5.08 -14.28
C ALA A 330 -13.99 4.51 -13.07
N ALA A 331 -15.22 4.96 -12.85
CA ALA A 331 -16.05 4.52 -11.73
C ALA A 331 -16.43 3.02 -11.80
N ALA A 332 -16.48 2.42 -12.97
CA ALA A 332 -16.84 1.01 -13.12
C ALA A 332 -15.81 0.06 -12.46
N VAL A 333 -14.56 0.48 -12.29
CA VAL A 333 -13.56 -0.34 -11.58
C VAL A 333 -13.91 -0.56 -10.11
N LEU A 334 -14.61 0.39 -9.49
CA LEU A 334 -15.00 0.31 -8.07
C LEU A 334 -15.91 -0.87 -7.76
N GLN A 335 -16.71 -1.32 -8.74
CA GLN A 335 -17.61 -2.47 -8.60
C GLN A 335 -16.87 -3.81 -8.52
N LYS A 336 -15.62 -3.86 -8.98
CA LYS A 336 -14.81 -5.10 -8.99
C LYS A 336 -14.24 -5.45 -7.62
N TYR A 337 -14.09 -4.47 -6.72
CA TYR A 337 -13.31 -4.60 -5.50
C TYR A 337 -14.11 -4.17 -4.28
N SER A 338 -14.22 -5.07 -3.28
CA SER A 338 -14.81 -4.74 -2.00
C SER A 338 -14.08 -5.45 -0.86
N TRP A 339 -13.90 -4.77 0.29
CA TRP A 339 -13.29 -5.38 1.47
C TRP A 339 -14.08 -6.57 1.98
N GLU A 340 -15.42 -6.49 1.94
CA GLU A 340 -16.29 -7.60 2.32
C GLU A 340 -16.13 -8.80 1.39
N GLY A 341 -16.13 -8.59 0.08
CA GLY A 341 -15.88 -9.65 -0.91
C GLY A 341 -14.50 -10.28 -0.76
N SER A 342 -13.50 -9.47 -0.39
CA SER A 342 -12.13 -9.93 -0.11
C SER A 342 -12.05 -10.74 1.19
N ALA A 343 -12.76 -10.34 2.24
CA ALA A 343 -12.79 -11.05 3.53
C ALA A 343 -13.49 -12.43 3.45
N ARG A 344 -14.40 -12.63 2.50
CA ARG A 344 -15.10 -13.91 2.25
C ARG A 344 -14.24 -14.96 1.53
N ARG A 345 -13.15 -14.57 0.92
CA ARG A 345 -12.21 -15.47 0.21
C ARG A 345 -11.17 -16.08 1.15
#